data_d50852a5e4ddb9c140526cab427c98f6
#
_entry.id   d50852a5e4ddb9c140526cab427c98f6
#
_cell.length_a   1.000
_cell.length_b   1.000
_cell.length_c   1.000
_cell.angle_alpha   90.00
_cell.angle_beta   90.00
_cell.angle_gamma   90.00
#
_symmetry.space_group_name_H-M   'P 1'
#
loop_
_entity.id
_entity.type
_entity.pdbx_description
1 polymer ?
#
loop_
_entity_poly.entity_id
_entity_poly.type
_entity_poly.pdbx_seq_one_letter_code
_entity_poly.pdbx_strand_id
1 'polypeptide(L)'
;MKTKHIMLTSILSFGMMAATLSPIQAKTATTGMSVSVNANTVKIKVTKPTSAGRLYAYNANEYASADKMRGISSRILSTGIDLGAIKKGKSKTISWQRYGVDGRDHLYNKYYILNGKKIVKGPIYATSVSAAYGKVGFTQKSIKGIYTEDDLNKASYASDLKANSITYNLGLQDLMYSNVNTTVPADAITFESNGKTYYFNKATVDNFDAKIKDASARGMNVIAVLIPWAQEGSLYPAEMRYNSPKSKITWGTNTSNDLGRDDYIAMVEFLANRYSQSKDQGYISTYVIGNEIDFTHYFYSTSNLNKYMEEYARSLRLSNLAVKKYASNANVAAPFTHYWAKSSGQVYKESPSPSFAPKKMLDWLAKYTNARGAYDWAIAPHPYGVINTKSNQAYYDTRTGAINNNYKTSKELTFTNFEILDEYLSTKALKYKGKQRSVYLTESGASSGNMKSAARFNEQAGTLAMAYYKVAHLKFVKSYNYYRLQDNVQEAKNSLTCGLLKPDGTKKPAYNVYKYIDTKSSNSKSKKYLKAISFYKDGKKKVSGKKLKSWKDAMPVYKTKFNWNKKWKWSNIYRK
;
A
#
# COMPACT_ATOMS: atom_id res chain seq x y z
N MET A 1 12.67 -72.34 1.26
CA MET A 1 11.38 -73.04 1.11
C MET A 1 10.36 -72.07 0.57
N LYS A 2 9.92 -72.38 -0.68
CA LYS A 2 8.55 -72.27 -1.22
C LYS A 2 7.86 -70.88 -1.15
N THR A 3 7.19 -70.28 -2.11
CA THR A 3 6.95 -70.63 -3.55
C THR A 3 6.28 -69.45 -4.20
N LYS A 4 6.56 -69.17 -5.45
CA LYS A 4 5.95 -68.31 -6.44
C LYS A 4 4.41 -68.26 -6.41
N HIS A 5 3.80 -67.15 -6.80
CA HIS A 5 2.87 -67.19 -7.95
C HIS A 5 2.74 -65.86 -8.63
N ILE A 6 2.97 -65.82 -9.91
CA ILE A 6 2.73 -64.85 -10.94
C ILE A 6 1.29 -65.01 -11.42
N MET A 7 0.53 -63.94 -11.62
CA MET A 7 -0.57 -63.95 -12.59
C MET A 7 -0.61 -62.60 -13.34
N LEU A 8 -0.26 -62.70 -14.61
CA LEU A 8 -0.54 -61.73 -15.66
C LEU A 8 -2.02 -61.85 -16.04
N THR A 9 -2.71 -60.74 -16.13
CA THR A 9 -3.95 -60.65 -16.93
C THR A 9 -3.96 -59.33 -17.69
N SER A 10 -3.74 -59.46 -18.99
CA SER A 10 -3.94 -58.43 -20.00
C SER A 10 -5.45 -58.28 -20.26
N ILE A 11 -5.94 -57.04 -20.16
CA ILE A 11 -7.26 -56.68 -20.70
C ILE A 11 -7.07 -55.48 -21.63
N LEU A 12 -7.26 -55.73 -22.93
CA LEU A 12 -7.55 -54.72 -23.94
C LEU A 12 -8.88 -54.06 -23.59
N SER A 13 -8.88 -52.74 -23.49
CA SER A 13 -10.13 -51.98 -23.52
C SER A 13 -10.08 -50.92 -24.62
N PHE A 14 -11.02 -51.06 -25.50
CA PHE A 14 -11.36 -50.15 -26.60
C PHE A 14 -11.58 -48.73 -26.12
N GLY A 15 -10.90 -47.76 -26.77
CA GLY A 15 -11.16 -46.37 -26.59
C GLY A 15 -12.48 -45.93 -27.21
N MET A 16 -13.46 -45.56 -26.40
CA MET A 16 -14.52 -44.64 -26.79
C MET A 16 -14.10 -43.25 -26.44
N MET A 17 -13.79 -42.42 -27.46
CA MET A 17 -13.73 -40.97 -27.30
C MET A 17 -15.16 -40.47 -27.04
N ALA A 18 -15.53 -40.33 -25.78
CA ALA A 18 -16.65 -39.50 -25.39
C ALA A 18 -16.17 -38.06 -25.39
N ALA A 19 -16.54 -37.28 -26.37
CA ALA A 19 -16.43 -35.84 -26.35
C ALA A 19 -17.29 -35.31 -25.20
N THR A 20 -16.70 -35.05 -24.05
CA THR A 20 -17.36 -34.35 -22.96
C THR A 20 -17.49 -32.89 -23.37
N LEU A 21 -18.67 -32.56 -23.89
CA LEU A 21 -19.15 -31.18 -23.93
C LEU A 21 -19.13 -30.66 -22.49
N SER A 22 -18.14 -29.85 -22.15
CA SER A 22 -18.14 -29.09 -20.87
C SER A 22 -19.45 -28.34 -20.79
N PRO A 23 -20.26 -28.49 -19.74
CA PRO A 23 -21.47 -27.73 -19.61
C PRO A 23 -21.05 -26.25 -19.58
N ILE A 24 -21.58 -25.46 -20.50
CA ILE A 24 -21.53 -24.00 -20.43
C ILE A 24 -22.17 -23.66 -19.08
N GLN A 25 -21.35 -23.38 -18.07
CA GLN A 25 -21.85 -22.86 -16.81
C GLN A 25 -22.53 -21.52 -17.13
N ALA A 26 -23.84 -21.55 -17.18
CA ALA A 26 -24.64 -20.34 -17.28
C ALA A 26 -24.16 -19.43 -16.14
N LYS A 27 -23.61 -18.24 -16.48
CA LYS A 27 -23.23 -17.24 -15.50
C LYS A 27 -24.46 -16.96 -14.64
N THR A 28 -24.46 -17.45 -13.42
CA THR A 28 -25.52 -17.16 -12.47
C THR A 28 -25.67 -15.63 -12.39
N ALA A 29 -26.84 -15.14 -12.73
CA ALA A 29 -27.13 -13.72 -12.69
C ALA A 29 -26.90 -13.22 -11.27
N THR A 30 -26.06 -12.19 -11.10
CA THR A 30 -25.76 -11.61 -9.79
C THR A 30 -26.39 -10.22 -9.69
N THR A 31 -27.00 -9.94 -8.55
CA THR A 31 -27.50 -8.59 -8.25
C THR A 31 -26.36 -7.58 -8.30
N GLY A 32 -26.43 -6.60 -9.20
CA GLY A 32 -25.50 -5.46 -9.24
C GLY A 32 -25.93 -4.39 -8.23
N MET A 33 -24.96 -3.81 -7.51
CA MET A 33 -25.19 -2.64 -6.66
C MET A 33 -23.95 -1.74 -6.68
N SER A 34 -24.17 -0.43 -6.89
CA SER A 34 -23.13 0.59 -6.82
C SER A 34 -23.63 1.80 -6.04
N VAL A 35 -22.71 2.45 -5.34
CA VAL A 35 -22.99 3.63 -4.50
C VAL A 35 -22.07 4.76 -4.91
N SER A 36 -22.64 5.93 -5.18
CA SER A 36 -21.92 7.17 -5.44
C SER A 36 -22.41 8.28 -4.51
N VAL A 37 -21.49 9.15 -4.11
CA VAL A 37 -21.77 10.23 -3.16
C VAL A 37 -21.29 11.55 -3.76
N ASN A 38 -22.16 12.54 -3.78
CA ASN A 38 -21.82 13.92 -4.13
C ASN A 38 -21.88 14.82 -2.87
N ALA A 39 -21.89 16.13 -3.02
CA ALA A 39 -21.93 17.07 -1.91
C ALA A 39 -23.14 16.83 -0.99
N ASN A 40 -24.32 16.58 -1.54
CA ASN A 40 -25.59 16.58 -0.81
C ASN A 40 -26.32 15.22 -0.80
N THR A 41 -25.96 14.31 -1.70
CA THR A 41 -26.74 13.07 -1.88
C THR A 41 -25.86 11.83 -1.98
N VAL A 42 -26.40 10.73 -1.47
CA VAL A 42 -25.97 9.37 -1.74
C VAL A 42 -26.89 8.75 -2.77
N LYS A 43 -26.34 8.27 -3.87
CA LYS A 43 -27.08 7.61 -4.94
C LYS A 43 -26.73 6.13 -5.00
N ILE A 44 -27.73 5.29 -4.77
CA ILE A 44 -27.59 3.82 -4.76
C ILE A 44 -28.30 3.29 -6.03
N LYS A 45 -27.53 2.65 -6.90
CA LYS A 45 -28.07 2.00 -8.11
C LYS A 45 -28.05 0.49 -7.91
N VAL A 46 -29.21 -0.13 -7.90
CA VAL A 46 -29.43 -1.57 -7.91
C VAL A 46 -29.73 -2.01 -9.33
N THR A 47 -29.02 -3.03 -9.84
CA THR A 47 -29.18 -3.49 -11.21
C THR A 47 -29.53 -4.97 -11.24
N LYS A 48 -30.64 -5.29 -11.92
CA LYS A 48 -31.14 -6.65 -12.15
C LYS A 48 -31.08 -7.53 -10.90
N PRO A 49 -31.78 -7.16 -9.80
CA PRO A 49 -31.74 -7.94 -8.58
C PRO A 49 -32.28 -9.35 -8.80
N THR A 50 -31.59 -10.34 -8.26
CA THR A 50 -31.92 -11.77 -8.43
C THR A 50 -33.09 -12.23 -7.57
N SER A 51 -33.40 -11.46 -6.52
CA SER A 51 -34.59 -11.64 -5.68
C SER A 51 -35.16 -10.30 -5.24
N ALA A 52 -36.42 -10.30 -4.80
CA ALA A 52 -37.01 -9.16 -4.12
C ALA A 52 -36.39 -8.98 -2.73
N GLY A 53 -36.54 -7.79 -2.14
CA GLY A 53 -36.05 -7.45 -0.81
C GLY A 53 -36.25 -5.98 -0.48
N ARG A 54 -35.60 -5.52 0.59
CA ARG A 54 -35.55 -4.12 0.98
C ARG A 54 -34.09 -3.65 1.04
N LEU A 55 -33.83 -2.41 0.65
CA LEU A 55 -32.50 -1.79 0.71
C LEU A 55 -32.35 -1.10 2.06
N TYR A 56 -31.24 -1.37 2.73
CA TYR A 56 -30.88 -0.76 4.01
C TYR A 56 -29.53 -0.04 3.91
N ALA A 57 -29.43 1.11 4.58
CA ALA A 57 -28.19 1.74 4.96
C ALA A 57 -27.85 1.35 6.41
N TYR A 58 -26.59 0.99 6.67
CA TYR A 58 -26.14 0.54 7.97
C TYR A 58 -24.74 1.07 8.26
N ASN A 59 -24.56 1.80 9.34
CA ASN A 59 -23.28 2.43 9.65
C ASN A 59 -22.51 1.73 10.78
N ALA A 60 -23.19 1.04 11.70
CA ALA A 60 -22.53 0.35 12.78
C ALA A 60 -21.54 -0.72 12.28
N ASN A 61 -20.55 -1.05 13.10
CA ASN A 61 -19.49 -1.93 12.67
C ASN A 61 -19.97 -3.35 12.36
N GLU A 62 -19.45 -3.87 11.26
CA GLU A 62 -19.40 -5.30 11.04
C GLU A 62 -18.29 -5.87 11.93
N TYR A 63 -18.57 -6.95 12.62
CA TYR A 63 -17.51 -7.64 13.33
C TYR A 63 -16.57 -8.34 12.36
N ALA A 64 -15.28 -8.35 12.72
CA ALA A 64 -14.20 -8.85 11.89
C ALA A 64 -14.25 -10.36 11.63
N SER A 65 -15.04 -11.14 12.34
CA SER A 65 -15.10 -12.59 12.17
C SER A 65 -16.47 -13.09 11.73
N ALA A 66 -16.50 -14.13 10.91
CA ALA A 66 -17.73 -14.81 10.50
C ALA A 66 -18.61 -15.23 11.68
N ASP A 67 -18.00 -15.61 12.80
CA ASP A 67 -18.73 -15.99 14.02
C ASP A 67 -19.47 -14.81 14.66
N LYS A 68 -18.94 -13.61 14.52
CA LYS A 68 -19.58 -12.37 14.99
C LYS A 68 -20.51 -11.74 13.95
N MET A 69 -20.46 -12.20 12.70
CA MET A 69 -21.45 -11.84 11.67
C MET A 69 -22.82 -12.51 11.88
N ARG A 70 -22.87 -13.52 12.76
CA ARG A 70 -24.17 -14.10 13.18
C ARG A 70 -25.03 -13.00 13.75
N GLY A 71 -26.23 -12.85 13.19
CA GLY A 71 -27.17 -11.82 13.60
C GLY A 71 -27.00 -10.45 12.96
N ILE A 72 -26.04 -10.27 12.01
CA ILE A 72 -25.91 -8.98 11.28
C ILE A 72 -27.22 -8.59 10.60
N SER A 73 -27.93 -9.53 9.99
CA SER A 73 -29.24 -9.28 9.36
C SER A 73 -30.26 -8.77 10.36
N SER A 74 -30.34 -9.38 11.55
CA SER A 74 -31.26 -8.95 12.60
C SER A 74 -30.95 -7.53 13.08
N ARG A 75 -29.66 -7.19 13.21
CA ARG A 75 -29.24 -5.83 13.58
C ARG A 75 -29.52 -4.82 12.47
N ILE A 76 -29.29 -5.16 11.21
CA ILE A 76 -29.65 -4.30 10.08
C ILE A 76 -31.16 -4.06 10.07
N LEU A 77 -31.96 -5.09 10.33
CA LEU A 77 -33.43 -4.97 10.39
C LEU A 77 -33.90 -4.12 11.58
N SER A 78 -33.19 -4.13 12.73
CA SER A 78 -33.57 -3.38 13.92
C SER A 78 -33.06 -1.95 13.96
N THR A 79 -31.84 -1.70 13.43
CA THR A 79 -31.15 -0.39 13.57
C THR A 79 -30.71 0.22 12.24
N GLY A 80 -30.84 -0.51 11.14
CA GLY A 80 -30.55 0.01 9.79
C GLY A 80 -31.65 0.93 9.27
N ILE A 81 -31.26 1.89 8.46
CA ILE A 81 -32.20 2.81 7.81
C ILE A 81 -32.77 2.13 6.57
N ASP A 82 -34.07 1.90 6.56
CA ASP A 82 -34.78 1.31 5.41
C ASP A 82 -34.97 2.33 4.29
N LEU A 83 -34.37 2.07 3.15
CA LEU A 83 -34.43 2.92 1.95
C LEU A 83 -35.46 2.44 0.91
N GLY A 84 -36.25 1.43 1.26
CA GLY A 84 -37.40 0.99 0.49
C GLY A 84 -37.22 -0.32 -0.29
N ALA A 85 -38.31 -0.74 -0.91
CA ALA A 85 -38.43 -2.03 -1.57
C ALA A 85 -37.64 -2.13 -2.89
N ILE A 86 -37.09 -3.32 -3.12
CA ILE A 86 -36.42 -3.74 -4.37
C ILE A 86 -37.19 -4.91 -4.96
N LYS A 87 -37.63 -4.79 -6.22
CA LYS A 87 -38.36 -5.85 -6.93
C LYS A 87 -37.42 -6.71 -7.75
N LYS A 88 -37.59 -8.03 -7.75
CA LYS A 88 -36.82 -8.98 -8.59
C LYS A 88 -36.79 -8.53 -10.06
N GLY A 89 -35.63 -8.58 -10.70
CA GLY A 89 -35.43 -8.25 -12.10
C GLY A 89 -35.52 -6.76 -12.45
N LYS A 90 -36.10 -5.92 -11.59
CA LYS A 90 -36.31 -4.49 -11.85
C LYS A 90 -35.18 -3.64 -11.28
N SER A 91 -34.41 -3.01 -12.15
CA SER A 91 -33.37 -2.05 -11.73
C SER A 91 -34.03 -0.83 -11.06
N LYS A 92 -33.40 -0.33 -9.99
CA LYS A 92 -33.86 0.83 -9.25
C LYS A 92 -32.69 1.72 -8.86
N THR A 93 -32.90 3.03 -8.93
CA THR A 93 -31.98 4.02 -8.37
C THR A 93 -32.68 4.74 -7.22
N ILE A 94 -32.00 4.83 -6.08
CA ILE A 94 -32.48 5.54 -4.89
C ILE A 94 -31.50 6.67 -4.63
N SER A 95 -32.02 7.87 -4.44
CA SER A 95 -31.27 9.04 -3.97
C SER A 95 -31.68 9.33 -2.54
N TRP A 96 -30.69 9.59 -1.70
CA TRP A 96 -30.87 9.82 -0.27
C TRP A 96 -29.97 10.96 0.20
N GLN A 97 -30.36 11.68 1.24
CA GLN A 97 -29.54 12.75 1.81
C GLN A 97 -28.19 12.21 2.28
N ARG A 98 -27.13 12.96 2.03
CA ARG A 98 -25.79 12.60 2.48
C ARG A 98 -25.61 12.74 3.98
N TYR A 99 -26.15 13.81 4.55
CA TYR A 99 -26.03 14.07 5.98
C TYR A 99 -27.33 13.74 6.70
N GLY A 100 -27.23 12.99 7.79
CA GLY A 100 -28.32 12.75 8.72
C GLY A 100 -28.69 14.00 9.51
N VAL A 101 -29.84 13.95 10.19
CA VAL A 101 -30.25 15.03 11.11
C VAL A 101 -29.29 15.21 12.29
N ASP A 102 -28.51 14.19 12.60
CA ASP A 102 -27.46 14.17 13.62
C ASP A 102 -26.08 14.57 13.08
N GLY A 103 -26.02 15.07 11.83
CA GLY A 103 -24.79 15.48 11.15
C GLY A 103 -23.93 14.33 10.64
N ARG A 104 -24.31 13.07 10.82
CA ARG A 104 -23.54 11.93 10.32
C ARG A 104 -23.47 11.90 8.81
N ASP A 105 -22.27 11.68 8.28
CA ASP A 105 -22.02 11.56 6.84
C ASP A 105 -22.29 10.13 6.37
N HIS A 106 -23.36 9.93 5.60
CA HIS A 106 -23.75 8.64 5.05
C HIS A 106 -22.78 8.11 3.97
N LEU A 107 -21.71 8.85 3.65
CA LEU A 107 -20.57 8.38 2.87
C LEU A 107 -19.96 7.10 3.46
N TYR A 108 -19.93 7.00 4.79
CA TYR A 108 -19.31 5.88 5.51
C TYR A 108 -20.23 4.70 5.75
N ASN A 109 -21.49 4.78 5.31
CA ASN A 109 -22.44 3.71 5.43
C ASN A 109 -22.13 2.53 4.52
N LYS A 110 -22.60 1.37 4.94
CA LYS A 110 -22.66 0.14 4.17
C LYS A 110 -24.10 -0.09 3.72
N TYR A 111 -24.28 -0.58 2.51
CA TYR A 111 -25.59 -0.78 1.91
C TYR A 111 -25.83 -2.26 1.66
N TYR A 112 -27.04 -2.71 2.04
CA TYR A 112 -27.45 -4.11 1.98
C TYR A 112 -28.83 -4.23 1.33
N ILE A 113 -29.06 -5.32 0.61
CA ILE A 113 -30.39 -5.76 0.22
C ILE A 113 -30.69 -7.02 1.02
N LEU A 114 -31.77 -7.00 1.82
CA LEU A 114 -32.26 -8.12 2.60
C LEU A 114 -33.64 -8.59 2.08
N ASN A 115 -33.84 -9.91 2.06
CA ASN A 115 -35.15 -10.54 1.94
C ASN A 115 -35.40 -11.32 3.24
N GLY A 116 -36.21 -10.76 4.14
CA GLY A 116 -36.26 -11.18 5.52
C GLY A 116 -34.84 -11.13 6.14
N LYS A 117 -34.42 -12.17 6.81
CA LYS A 117 -33.07 -12.29 7.39
C LYS A 117 -31.98 -12.69 6.38
N LYS A 118 -32.33 -12.95 5.11
CA LYS A 118 -31.35 -13.36 4.09
C LYS A 118 -30.73 -12.13 3.43
N ILE A 119 -29.39 -12.02 3.47
CA ILE A 119 -28.65 -11.01 2.71
C ILE A 119 -28.61 -11.42 1.24
N VAL A 120 -29.26 -10.64 0.38
CA VAL A 120 -29.27 -10.80 -1.09
C VAL A 120 -28.04 -10.16 -1.69
N LYS A 121 -27.65 -8.98 -1.19
CA LYS A 121 -26.47 -8.22 -1.64
C LYS A 121 -25.94 -7.34 -0.51
N GLY A 122 -24.65 -7.17 -0.44
CA GLY A 122 -23.94 -6.33 0.52
C GLY A 122 -22.98 -7.11 1.42
N PRO A 123 -22.20 -6.39 2.22
CA PRO A 123 -22.12 -4.93 2.27
C PRO A 123 -21.54 -4.32 0.99
N ILE A 124 -22.04 -3.17 0.56
CA ILE A 124 -21.44 -2.36 -0.50
C ILE A 124 -21.20 -0.96 0.05
N TYR A 125 -19.98 -0.47 -0.09
CA TYR A 125 -19.58 0.89 0.26
C TYR A 125 -19.67 1.83 -0.95
N ALA A 126 -19.55 3.13 -0.70
CA ALA A 126 -19.36 4.11 -1.76
C ALA A 126 -18.14 3.79 -2.61
N THR A 127 -18.30 3.84 -3.94
CA THR A 127 -17.27 3.55 -4.93
C THR A 127 -16.88 4.76 -5.76
N SER A 128 -17.64 5.86 -5.62
CA SER A 128 -17.37 7.14 -6.25
C SER A 128 -17.77 8.24 -5.27
N VAL A 129 -16.88 9.21 -5.09
CA VAL A 129 -17.07 10.35 -4.19
C VAL A 129 -16.72 11.61 -4.96
N SER A 130 -17.58 12.62 -4.94
CA SER A 130 -17.26 13.95 -5.44
C SER A 130 -16.44 14.68 -4.39
N ALA A 131 -15.21 15.03 -4.72
CA ALA A 131 -14.27 15.67 -3.82
C ALA A 131 -14.58 17.16 -3.65
N ALA A 132 -14.49 17.66 -2.42
CA ALA A 132 -14.75 19.07 -2.08
C ALA A 132 -13.83 20.02 -2.85
N TYR A 133 -12.55 19.67 -2.98
CA TYR A 133 -11.54 20.50 -3.68
C TYR A 133 -11.19 19.96 -5.07
N GLY A 134 -11.92 18.95 -5.58
CA GLY A 134 -11.68 18.37 -6.90
C GLY A 134 -10.29 17.73 -7.02
N LYS A 135 -9.53 18.11 -8.04
CA LYS A 135 -8.13 17.74 -8.19
C LYS A 135 -7.25 18.77 -7.52
N VAL A 136 -6.40 18.33 -6.61
CA VAL A 136 -5.45 19.21 -5.91
C VAL A 136 -4.11 19.30 -6.64
N GLY A 137 -3.34 20.34 -6.31
CA GLY A 137 -2.23 20.87 -7.11
C GLY A 137 -0.90 20.12 -7.02
N PHE A 138 -0.87 18.81 -7.32
CA PHE A 138 0.40 18.11 -7.48
C PHE A 138 0.54 17.47 -8.87
N THR A 139 1.77 17.38 -9.38
CA THR A 139 2.07 16.83 -10.69
C THR A 139 3.22 15.84 -10.62
N GLN A 140 3.14 14.78 -11.43
CA GLN A 140 4.21 13.79 -11.52
C GLN A 140 5.02 14.02 -12.80
N LYS A 141 6.24 14.58 -12.64
CA LYS A 141 7.20 14.80 -13.73
C LYS A 141 8.24 13.69 -13.83
N SER A 142 8.54 13.01 -12.73
CA SER A 142 9.50 11.93 -12.61
C SER A 142 9.06 10.97 -11.50
N ILE A 143 9.51 9.72 -11.54
CA ILE A 143 9.36 8.79 -10.41
C ILE A 143 10.38 9.07 -9.30
N LYS A 144 11.36 9.93 -9.52
CA LYS A 144 12.43 10.20 -8.57
C LYS A 144 11.90 10.87 -7.31
N GLY A 145 12.12 10.23 -6.18
CA GLY A 145 11.73 10.73 -4.87
C GLY A 145 12.80 10.46 -3.81
N ILE A 146 12.60 11.00 -2.63
CA ILE A 146 13.52 10.83 -1.51
C ILE A 146 12.72 10.57 -0.23
N TYR A 147 13.25 9.76 0.65
CA TYR A 147 12.87 9.67 2.04
C TYR A 147 13.82 10.53 2.88
N THR A 148 13.27 11.33 3.76
CA THR A 148 14.07 12.06 4.75
C THR A 148 13.34 12.12 6.08
N GLU A 149 14.10 12.28 7.15
CA GLU A 149 13.54 12.57 8.46
C GLU A 149 13.06 14.03 8.56
N ASP A 150 12.47 14.34 9.67
CA ASP A 150 11.73 15.56 9.99
C ASP A 150 12.56 16.86 10.04
N ASP A 151 13.62 16.93 9.29
CA ASP A 151 14.51 18.08 9.29
C ASP A 151 14.31 18.93 8.02
N LEU A 152 13.75 20.13 8.18
CA LEU A 152 13.50 21.08 7.10
C LEU A 152 14.79 21.45 6.33
N ASN A 153 15.95 21.46 7.00
CA ASN A 153 17.24 21.72 6.35
C ASN A 153 17.57 20.61 5.34
N LYS A 154 17.09 19.39 5.55
CA LYS A 154 17.27 18.29 4.61
C LYS A 154 16.40 18.40 3.36
N ALA A 155 15.29 19.14 3.41
CA ALA A 155 14.47 19.39 2.24
C ALA A 155 15.21 20.17 1.14
N SER A 156 16.22 21.00 1.48
CA SER A 156 17.08 21.69 0.52
C SER A 156 17.86 20.69 -0.37
N TYR A 157 18.34 19.58 0.20
CA TYR A 157 18.98 18.52 -0.56
C TYR A 157 18.01 17.81 -1.52
N ALA A 158 16.76 17.64 -1.11
CA ALA A 158 15.73 17.09 -1.98
C ALA A 158 15.51 17.96 -3.22
N SER A 159 15.57 19.29 -3.07
CA SER A 159 15.53 20.25 -4.18
C SER A 159 16.79 20.17 -5.06
N ASP A 160 17.99 20.09 -4.47
CA ASP A 160 19.25 19.91 -5.23
C ASP A 160 19.25 18.61 -6.04
N LEU A 161 18.72 17.54 -5.46
CA LEU A 161 18.51 16.27 -6.14
C LEU A 161 17.43 16.35 -7.23
N LYS A 162 16.63 17.41 -7.24
CA LYS A 162 15.43 17.56 -8.09
C LYS A 162 14.47 16.39 -7.91
N ALA A 163 14.21 16.00 -6.64
CA ALA A 163 13.21 15.01 -6.31
C ALA A 163 11.81 15.51 -6.71
N ASN A 164 10.97 14.63 -7.24
CA ASN A 164 9.59 14.96 -7.59
C ASN A 164 8.60 14.50 -6.51
N SER A 165 9.05 13.66 -5.59
CA SER A 165 8.28 13.24 -4.43
C SER A 165 9.17 13.13 -3.20
N ILE A 166 8.53 13.23 -2.05
CA ILE A 166 9.17 13.05 -0.75
C ILE A 166 8.28 12.18 0.12
N THR A 167 8.87 11.23 0.85
CA THR A 167 8.17 10.46 1.86
C THR A 167 8.45 11.05 3.24
N TYR A 168 7.38 11.31 3.99
CA TYR A 168 7.43 11.64 5.41
C TYR A 168 6.66 10.59 6.22
N ASN A 169 7.25 10.15 7.33
CA ASN A 169 6.50 9.46 8.36
C ASN A 169 5.79 10.52 9.22
N LEU A 170 4.46 10.51 9.20
CA LEU A 170 3.65 11.32 10.07
C LEU A 170 3.26 10.49 11.30
N GLY A 171 3.89 10.81 12.43
CA GLY A 171 3.59 10.15 13.71
C GLY A 171 2.22 10.60 14.23
N LEU A 172 1.29 9.66 14.32
CA LEU A 172 -0.09 9.96 14.74
C LEU A 172 -0.28 9.91 16.25
N GLN A 173 0.72 9.45 17.00
CA GLN A 173 0.61 9.20 18.44
C GLN A 173 0.26 10.45 19.25
N ASP A 174 0.63 11.63 18.77
CA ASP A 174 0.39 12.89 19.46
C ASP A 174 -0.47 13.87 18.63
N LEU A 175 -1.21 13.37 17.63
CA LEU A 175 -1.95 14.22 16.69
C LEU A 175 -3.32 14.66 17.23
N MET A 176 -4.06 13.78 17.86
CA MET A 176 -5.47 14.01 18.22
C MET A 176 -5.72 13.67 19.68
N TYR A 177 -6.45 14.54 20.38
CA TYR A 177 -6.94 14.26 21.73
C TYR A 177 -8.11 13.30 21.69
N SER A 178 -8.17 12.39 22.68
CA SER A 178 -9.37 11.56 22.86
C SER A 178 -10.55 12.43 23.29
N ASN A 179 -11.72 12.13 22.74
CA ASN A 179 -12.98 12.76 23.18
C ASN A 179 -13.52 12.18 24.50
N VAL A 180 -12.81 11.20 25.07
CA VAL A 180 -13.21 10.52 26.31
C VAL A 180 -12.14 10.83 27.38
N ASN A 181 -12.57 11.53 28.44
CA ASN A 181 -11.75 11.78 29.65
C ASN A 181 -10.38 12.47 29.40
N THR A 182 -10.31 13.41 28.46
CA THR A 182 -9.08 14.16 28.20
C THR A 182 -9.33 15.66 28.35
N THR A 183 -8.46 16.35 29.11
CA THR A 183 -8.42 17.81 29.12
C THR A 183 -7.82 18.30 27.82
N VAL A 184 -8.60 19.07 27.08
CA VAL A 184 -8.18 19.64 25.80
C VAL A 184 -7.59 21.03 26.04
N PRO A 185 -6.35 21.32 25.60
CA PRO A 185 -5.77 22.65 25.68
C PRO A 185 -6.57 23.69 24.89
N ALA A 186 -6.55 24.95 25.36
CA ALA A 186 -7.32 26.02 24.74
C ALA A 186 -6.85 26.36 23.30
N ASP A 187 -5.61 26.06 22.95
CA ASP A 187 -5.02 26.27 21.63
C ASP A 187 -5.21 25.09 20.67
N ALA A 188 -5.90 24.03 21.09
CA ALA A 188 -6.18 22.88 20.24
C ALA A 188 -6.96 23.28 18.99
N ILE A 189 -6.61 22.71 17.86
CA ILE A 189 -7.30 22.96 16.58
C ILE A 189 -8.58 22.12 16.56
N THR A 190 -9.73 22.77 16.37
CA THR A 190 -11.02 22.11 16.26
C THR A 190 -11.31 21.66 14.84
N PHE A 191 -12.01 20.54 14.70
CA PHE A 191 -12.47 20.02 13.41
C PHE A 191 -13.78 19.26 13.55
N GLU A 192 -14.73 19.60 12.68
CA GLU A 192 -16.03 18.93 12.65
C GLU A 192 -16.00 17.72 11.69
N SER A 193 -16.33 16.57 12.20
CA SER A 193 -16.46 15.33 11.41
C SER A 193 -17.61 14.48 11.92
N ASN A 194 -18.43 14.00 10.99
CA ASN A 194 -19.50 13.04 11.27
C ASN A 194 -20.46 13.47 12.40
N GLY A 195 -20.75 14.78 12.50
CA GLY A 195 -21.64 15.38 13.49
C GLY A 195 -21.03 15.57 14.88
N LYS A 196 -19.70 15.52 15.00
CA LYS A 196 -18.97 15.71 16.26
C LYS A 196 -17.77 16.63 16.09
N THR A 197 -17.41 17.36 17.14
CA THR A 197 -16.20 18.16 17.22
C THR A 197 -15.05 17.32 17.73
N TYR A 198 -13.91 17.42 17.05
CA TYR A 198 -12.64 16.77 17.39
C TYR A 198 -11.55 17.80 17.60
N TYR A 199 -10.54 17.45 18.40
CA TYR A 199 -9.50 18.35 18.85
C TYR A 199 -8.12 17.81 18.47
N PHE A 200 -7.32 18.64 17.79
CA PHE A 200 -6.00 18.27 17.29
C PHE A 200 -4.91 19.07 17.99
N ASN A 201 -3.80 18.40 18.28
CA ASN A 201 -2.64 19.01 18.91
C ASN A 201 -1.97 19.99 17.97
N LYS A 202 -2.05 21.28 18.32
CA LYS A 202 -1.51 22.38 17.50
C LYS A 202 -0.03 22.19 17.19
N ALA A 203 0.80 21.86 18.17
CA ALA A 203 2.25 21.70 17.97
C ALA A 203 2.59 20.59 16.96
N THR A 204 1.88 19.46 17.01
CA THR A 204 2.04 18.36 16.05
C THR A 204 1.58 18.79 14.66
N VAL A 205 0.46 19.50 14.57
CA VAL A 205 -0.07 19.99 13.29
C VAL A 205 0.87 21.03 12.68
N ASP A 206 1.38 21.98 13.46
CA ASP A 206 2.33 22.98 12.99
C ASP A 206 3.62 22.35 12.42
N ASN A 207 4.10 21.27 13.05
CA ASN A 207 5.23 20.49 12.54
C ASN A 207 4.92 19.82 11.19
N PHE A 208 3.72 19.25 11.04
CA PHE A 208 3.29 18.66 9.76
C PHE A 208 3.13 19.74 8.69
N ASP A 209 2.52 20.88 9.02
CA ASP A 209 2.36 22.03 8.12
C ASP A 209 3.70 22.49 7.56
N ALA A 210 4.68 22.71 8.44
CA ALA A 210 6.00 23.19 8.05
C ALA A 210 6.65 22.26 6.99
N LYS A 211 6.60 20.95 7.19
CA LYS A 211 7.18 19.96 6.27
C LYS A 211 6.42 19.87 4.95
N ILE A 212 5.09 19.78 5.03
CA ILE A 212 4.26 19.54 3.85
C ILE A 212 4.21 20.79 2.98
N LYS A 213 4.12 21.97 3.59
CA LYS A 213 4.20 23.25 2.90
C LYS A 213 5.52 23.44 2.17
N ASP A 214 6.65 23.24 2.86
CA ASP A 214 7.99 23.37 2.26
C ASP A 214 8.18 22.42 1.07
N ALA A 215 7.83 21.15 1.23
CA ALA A 215 7.93 20.16 0.16
C ALA A 215 7.04 20.54 -1.04
N SER A 216 5.82 20.97 -0.80
CA SER A 216 4.88 21.39 -1.84
C SER A 216 5.33 22.64 -2.57
N ALA A 217 5.87 23.64 -1.85
CA ALA A 217 6.43 24.85 -2.41
C ALA A 217 7.61 24.56 -3.36
N ARG A 218 8.38 23.51 -3.07
CA ARG A 218 9.46 23.01 -3.94
C ARG A 218 8.97 22.14 -5.10
N GLY A 219 7.65 21.97 -5.26
CA GLY A 219 7.03 21.16 -6.33
C GLY A 219 7.18 19.66 -6.14
N MET A 220 7.38 19.19 -4.92
CA MET A 220 7.42 17.78 -4.57
C MET A 220 6.05 17.25 -4.17
N ASN A 221 5.70 16.06 -4.65
CA ASN A 221 4.51 15.35 -4.22
C ASN A 221 4.78 14.70 -2.86
N VAL A 222 4.05 15.10 -1.83
CA VAL A 222 4.20 14.52 -0.51
C VAL A 222 3.49 13.16 -0.45
N ILE A 223 4.21 12.15 0.02
CA ILE A 223 3.69 10.84 0.36
C ILE A 223 3.78 10.70 1.87
N ALA A 224 2.64 10.69 2.54
CA ALA A 224 2.55 10.64 3.99
C ALA A 224 2.33 9.19 4.46
N VAL A 225 3.26 8.66 5.24
CA VAL A 225 3.09 7.37 5.92
C VAL A 225 2.50 7.64 7.30
N LEU A 226 1.28 7.18 7.52
CA LEU A 226 0.53 7.41 8.75
C LEU A 226 0.86 6.33 9.77
N ILE A 227 1.66 6.64 10.78
CA ILE A 227 2.17 5.67 11.75
C ILE A 227 1.81 6.09 13.18
N PRO A 228 0.94 5.36 13.89
CA PRO A 228 0.69 5.58 15.30
C PRO A 228 1.76 4.88 16.14
N TRP A 229 2.90 5.52 16.39
CA TRP A 229 3.96 4.94 17.21
C TRP A 229 3.47 4.61 18.61
N ALA A 230 3.83 3.44 19.12
CA ALA A 230 3.50 3.02 20.48
C ALA A 230 4.45 3.69 21.48
N GLN A 231 4.04 4.86 21.96
CA GLN A 231 4.76 5.68 22.92
C GLN A 231 3.94 5.81 24.18
N GLU A 232 4.58 5.65 25.34
CA GLU A 232 3.96 5.92 26.63
C GLU A 232 3.62 7.41 26.75
N GLY A 233 2.47 7.73 27.35
CA GLY A 233 1.99 9.12 27.44
C GLY A 233 1.46 9.72 26.15
N SER A 234 1.37 8.94 25.05
CA SER A 234 0.85 9.44 23.77
C SER A 234 -0.62 9.83 23.85
N LEU A 235 -0.98 10.83 23.02
CA LEU A 235 -2.37 11.31 22.89
C LEU A 235 -3.25 10.41 22.02
N TYR A 236 -2.66 9.42 21.34
CA TYR A 236 -3.44 8.54 20.45
C TYR A 236 -4.61 7.92 21.19
N PRO A 237 -5.88 8.15 20.77
CA PRO A 237 -7.06 7.77 21.52
C PRO A 237 -7.09 6.29 21.88
N ALA A 238 -7.40 5.99 23.15
CA ALA A 238 -7.40 4.62 23.66
C ALA A 238 -8.42 3.74 22.93
N GLU A 239 -9.57 4.30 22.54
CA GLU A 239 -10.63 3.68 21.76
C GLU A 239 -10.21 3.28 20.35
N MET A 240 -9.17 3.94 19.78
CA MET A 240 -8.55 3.57 18.52
C MET A 240 -7.44 2.54 18.65
N ARG A 241 -7.10 2.07 19.85
CA ARG A 241 -6.01 1.11 20.06
C ARG A 241 -6.51 -0.31 20.08
N TYR A 242 -5.79 -1.21 19.43
CA TYR A 242 -5.89 -2.61 19.81
C TYR A 242 -4.99 -2.85 21.02
N ASN A 243 -5.59 -3.34 22.09
CA ASN A 243 -4.86 -3.80 23.25
C ASN A 243 -4.11 -5.08 22.91
N SER A 244 -2.96 -4.94 22.29
CA SER A 244 -2.06 -6.06 22.06
C SER A 244 -0.81 -5.86 22.93
N PRO A 245 -0.63 -6.67 23.98
CA PRO A 245 0.52 -6.56 24.87
C PRO A 245 1.86 -6.90 24.17
N LYS A 246 1.81 -7.39 22.94
CA LYS A 246 2.97 -7.86 22.16
C LYS A 246 3.41 -6.91 21.05
N SER A 247 2.63 -5.92 20.66
CA SER A 247 3.08 -4.91 19.72
C SER A 247 3.68 -3.74 20.49
N LYS A 248 4.98 -3.56 20.41
CA LYS A 248 5.68 -2.46 21.06
C LYS A 248 6.16 -1.38 20.08
N ILE A 249 5.84 -1.50 18.80
CA ILE A 249 6.33 -0.57 17.77
C ILE A 249 5.25 0.44 17.39
N THR A 250 4.04 -0.03 17.08
CA THR A 250 2.92 0.86 16.77
C THR A 250 1.65 0.44 17.51
N TRP A 251 0.76 1.39 17.77
CA TRP A 251 -0.61 1.07 18.14
C TRP A 251 -1.34 0.50 16.93
N GLY A 252 -2.00 -0.65 17.09
CA GLY A 252 -2.91 -1.12 16.05
C GLY A 252 -4.15 -0.24 15.98
N THR A 253 -4.54 0.19 14.80
CA THR A 253 -5.74 1.02 14.60
C THR A 253 -6.99 0.17 14.70
N ASN A 254 -7.79 0.40 15.74
CA ASN A 254 -9.04 -0.30 15.98
C ASN A 254 -10.23 0.48 15.42
N THR A 255 -10.70 0.10 14.26
CA THR A 255 -11.94 0.61 13.67
C THR A 255 -13.12 -0.36 13.85
N SER A 256 -13.00 -1.36 14.74
CA SER A 256 -14.05 -2.37 14.96
C SER A 256 -15.09 -1.96 16.00
N ASN A 257 -14.83 -0.94 16.81
CA ASN A 257 -15.80 -0.30 17.66
C ASN A 257 -16.25 1.05 17.07
N ASP A 258 -17.38 1.58 17.50
CA ASP A 258 -17.97 2.79 16.91
C ASP A 258 -17.17 4.05 17.24
N LEU A 259 -16.64 4.18 18.46
CA LEU A 259 -15.82 5.32 18.87
C LEU A 259 -14.51 5.35 18.07
N GLY A 260 -13.73 4.27 18.13
CA GLY A 260 -12.44 4.21 17.42
C GLY A 260 -12.59 4.35 15.89
N ARG A 261 -13.71 3.90 15.32
CA ARG A 261 -14.03 4.14 13.90
C ARG A 261 -14.28 5.63 13.63
N ASP A 262 -15.11 6.29 14.45
CA ASP A 262 -15.47 7.69 14.24
C ASP A 262 -14.24 8.60 14.44
N ASP A 263 -13.43 8.32 15.46
CA ASP A 263 -12.16 9.02 15.72
C ASP A 263 -11.17 8.83 14.57
N TYR A 264 -11.04 7.60 14.06
CA TYR A 264 -10.16 7.33 12.92
C TYR A 264 -10.61 8.06 11.65
N ILE A 265 -11.90 8.08 11.37
CA ILE A 265 -12.47 8.86 10.26
C ILE A 265 -12.12 10.32 10.44
N ALA A 266 -12.37 10.91 11.62
CA ALA A 266 -12.10 12.30 11.89
C ALA A 266 -10.61 12.66 11.73
N MET A 267 -9.72 11.81 12.22
CA MET A 267 -8.27 11.98 12.07
C MET A 267 -7.85 12.02 10.60
N VAL A 268 -8.30 11.06 9.79
CA VAL A 268 -7.93 11.03 8.36
C VAL A 268 -8.64 12.14 7.58
N GLU A 269 -9.88 12.47 7.91
CA GLU A 269 -10.59 13.62 7.31
C GLU A 269 -9.88 14.94 7.60
N PHE A 270 -9.43 15.16 8.83
CA PHE A 270 -8.67 16.36 9.20
C PHE A 270 -7.42 16.51 8.32
N LEU A 271 -6.60 15.46 8.24
CA LEU A 271 -5.40 15.49 7.40
C LEU A 271 -5.73 15.69 5.91
N ALA A 272 -6.75 14.97 5.42
CA ALA A 272 -7.15 15.06 4.02
C ALA A 272 -7.75 16.44 3.68
N ASN A 273 -8.55 17.01 4.57
CA ASN A 273 -9.10 18.35 4.40
C ASN A 273 -7.97 19.39 4.40
N ARG A 274 -7.12 19.40 5.45
CA ARG A 274 -6.06 20.38 5.64
C ARG A 274 -5.09 20.41 4.46
N TYR A 275 -4.61 19.24 4.03
CA TYR A 275 -3.61 19.14 2.96
C TYR A 275 -4.20 18.94 1.56
N SER A 276 -5.38 19.50 1.32
CA SER A 276 -6.04 19.55 0.01
C SER A 276 -6.59 20.94 -0.34
N GLN A 277 -6.62 21.87 0.63
CA GLN A 277 -7.31 23.15 0.46
C GLN A 277 -6.51 24.14 -0.40
N SER A 278 -5.27 24.42 -0.02
CA SER A 278 -4.48 25.46 -0.65
C SER A 278 -3.00 25.13 -0.70
N LYS A 279 -2.27 25.92 -1.47
CA LYS A 279 -0.79 25.89 -1.50
C LYS A 279 -0.16 26.29 -0.17
N ASP A 280 -0.88 27.05 0.64
CA ASP A 280 -0.33 27.60 1.88
C ASP A 280 -0.13 26.54 2.96
N GLN A 281 -0.93 25.47 2.94
CA GLN A 281 -0.74 24.29 3.78
C GLN A 281 -0.03 23.14 3.06
N GLY A 282 0.09 23.24 1.73
CA GLY A 282 0.66 22.19 0.88
C GLY A 282 -0.32 21.06 0.60
N TYR A 283 0.18 20.01 -0.09
CA TYR A 283 -0.65 18.92 -0.59
C TYR A 283 -0.05 17.56 -0.29
N ILE A 284 -0.87 16.64 0.22
CA ILE A 284 -0.54 15.22 0.30
C ILE A 284 -1.12 14.49 -0.90
N SER A 285 -0.26 13.85 -1.70
CA SER A 285 -0.66 13.10 -2.90
C SER A 285 -1.03 11.63 -2.62
N THR A 286 -0.45 11.06 -1.58
CA THR A 286 -0.63 9.64 -1.23
C THR A 286 -0.54 9.46 0.27
N TYR A 287 -1.54 8.78 0.82
CA TYR A 287 -1.62 8.41 2.23
C TYR A 287 -1.31 6.92 2.33
N VAL A 288 -0.19 6.57 2.94
CA VAL A 288 0.20 5.19 3.20
C VAL A 288 -0.30 4.80 4.59
N ILE A 289 -1.11 3.77 4.67
CA ILE A 289 -1.83 3.42 5.89
C ILE A 289 -1.04 2.37 6.68
N GLY A 290 -0.36 2.82 7.72
CA GLY A 290 0.56 2.02 8.52
C GLY A 290 1.95 1.90 7.88
N ASN A 291 2.77 0.97 8.40
CA ASN A 291 4.08 0.62 7.88
C ASN A 291 4.25 -0.90 7.88
N GLU A 292 4.80 -1.47 6.82
CA GLU A 292 5.19 -2.90 6.71
C GLU A 292 4.20 -3.88 7.36
N ILE A 293 2.93 -3.75 7.00
CA ILE A 293 1.81 -4.43 7.66
C ILE A 293 1.85 -5.96 7.59
N ASP A 294 2.71 -6.55 6.79
CA ASP A 294 2.95 -7.98 6.77
C ASP A 294 3.71 -8.47 8.01
N PHE A 295 4.37 -7.58 8.74
CA PHE A 295 4.78 -7.77 10.13
C PHE A 295 3.66 -7.30 11.05
N THR A 296 3.02 -8.23 11.76
CA THR A 296 1.80 -7.93 12.52
C THR A 296 2.01 -6.93 13.66
N HIS A 297 3.23 -6.77 14.16
CA HIS A 297 3.57 -5.78 15.19
C HIS A 297 3.51 -4.31 14.71
N TYR A 298 3.42 -4.10 13.40
CA TYR A 298 3.18 -2.75 12.84
C TYR A 298 1.69 -2.42 12.66
N PHE A 299 0.77 -3.29 13.02
CA PHE A 299 -0.65 -2.99 12.95
C PHE A 299 -1.48 -3.68 14.05
N TYR A 300 -1.54 -5.02 14.06
CA TYR A 300 -2.35 -5.77 15.01
C TYR A 300 -1.80 -7.18 15.20
N SER A 301 -1.32 -7.49 16.40
CA SER A 301 -0.66 -8.76 16.68
C SER A 301 -1.66 -9.92 16.75
N THR A 302 -1.79 -10.68 15.68
CA THR A 302 -2.59 -11.91 15.60
C THR A 302 -2.01 -12.86 14.56
N SER A 303 -2.19 -14.16 14.77
CA SER A 303 -1.89 -15.21 13.79
C SER A 303 -3.06 -15.50 12.82
N ASN A 304 -4.23 -14.89 13.04
CA ASN A 304 -5.41 -15.07 12.18
C ASN A 304 -5.41 -14.05 11.03
N LEU A 305 -5.02 -14.49 9.84
CA LEU A 305 -4.97 -13.65 8.65
C LEU A 305 -6.33 -13.01 8.31
N ASN A 306 -7.43 -13.74 8.40
CA ASN A 306 -8.74 -13.21 8.04
C ASN A 306 -9.13 -12.06 8.97
N LYS A 307 -8.97 -12.26 10.27
CA LYS A 307 -9.24 -11.23 11.26
C LYS A 307 -8.35 -10.00 11.04
N TYR A 308 -7.05 -10.22 10.84
CA TYR A 308 -6.09 -9.16 10.57
C TYR A 308 -6.46 -8.33 9.34
N MET A 309 -6.73 -9.03 8.22
CA MET A 309 -7.02 -8.36 6.96
C MET A 309 -8.39 -7.67 6.93
N GLU A 310 -9.38 -8.14 7.67
CA GLU A 310 -10.65 -7.43 7.80
C GLU A 310 -10.49 -6.09 8.53
N GLU A 311 -9.71 -6.08 9.62
CA GLU A 311 -9.39 -4.85 10.35
C GLU A 311 -8.62 -3.87 9.47
N TYR A 312 -7.56 -4.35 8.81
CA TYR A 312 -6.74 -3.52 7.94
C TYR A 312 -7.52 -3.01 6.71
N ALA A 313 -8.29 -3.88 6.04
CA ALA A 313 -9.07 -3.50 4.87
C ALA A 313 -10.15 -2.48 5.18
N ARG A 314 -10.71 -2.50 6.41
CA ARG A 314 -11.66 -1.49 6.89
C ARG A 314 -10.96 -0.15 7.09
N SER A 315 -9.82 -0.11 7.78
CA SER A 315 -9.04 1.11 7.97
C SER A 315 -8.61 1.71 6.62
N LEU A 316 -8.12 0.90 5.68
CA LEU A 316 -7.76 1.35 4.33
C LEU A 316 -8.96 1.89 3.54
N ARG A 317 -10.14 1.28 3.68
CA ARG A 317 -11.38 1.73 3.06
C ARG A 317 -11.85 3.07 3.61
N LEU A 318 -11.88 3.21 4.92
CA LEU A 318 -12.28 4.45 5.59
C LEU A 318 -11.34 5.58 5.20
N SER A 319 -10.04 5.32 5.19
CA SER A 319 -9.04 6.29 4.71
C SER A 319 -9.28 6.70 3.26
N ASN A 320 -9.58 5.73 2.38
CA ASN A 320 -9.90 6.07 0.98
C ASN A 320 -11.13 6.97 0.87
N LEU A 321 -12.18 6.70 1.62
CA LEU A 321 -13.40 7.51 1.60
C LEU A 321 -13.12 8.92 2.12
N ALA A 322 -12.40 9.04 3.24
CA ALA A 322 -12.00 10.31 3.84
C ALA A 322 -11.12 11.14 2.89
N VAL A 323 -10.11 10.53 2.29
CA VAL A 323 -9.23 11.20 1.31
C VAL A 323 -10.01 11.63 0.07
N LYS A 324 -10.86 10.76 -0.48
CA LYS A 324 -11.65 11.06 -1.68
C LYS A 324 -12.76 12.09 -1.43
N LYS A 325 -13.18 12.29 -0.19
CA LYS A 325 -14.10 13.36 0.21
C LYS A 325 -13.53 14.75 -0.09
N TYR A 326 -12.20 14.91 -0.03
CA TYR A 326 -11.53 16.21 -0.20
C TYR A 326 -10.72 16.31 -1.49
N ALA A 327 -9.97 15.27 -1.88
CA ALA A 327 -9.09 15.29 -3.05
C ALA A 327 -9.31 14.10 -3.97
N SER A 328 -9.81 14.35 -5.20
CA SER A 328 -10.14 13.27 -6.15
C SER A 328 -8.91 12.52 -6.69
N ASN A 329 -7.76 13.18 -6.77
CA ASN A 329 -6.50 12.65 -7.31
C ASN A 329 -5.51 12.17 -6.24
N ALA A 330 -5.78 12.37 -4.94
CA ALA A 330 -4.99 11.75 -3.88
C ALA A 330 -5.30 10.26 -3.74
N ASN A 331 -4.32 9.47 -3.29
CA ASN A 331 -4.42 8.01 -3.21
C ASN A 331 -4.22 7.49 -1.79
N VAL A 332 -4.67 6.25 -1.55
CA VAL A 332 -4.29 5.47 -0.37
C VAL A 332 -3.46 4.27 -0.80
N ALA A 333 -2.48 3.87 0.01
CA ALA A 333 -1.59 2.76 -0.30
C ALA A 333 -1.40 1.83 0.90
N ALA A 334 -1.22 0.55 0.62
CA ALA A 334 -0.91 -0.50 1.60
C ALA A 334 0.59 -0.82 1.56
N PRO A 335 1.33 -0.64 2.67
CA PRO A 335 2.78 -0.85 2.73
C PRO A 335 3.12 -2.30 3.09
N PHE A 336 4.18 -2.82 2.46
CA PHE A 336 4.68 -4.17 2.67
C PHE A 336 6.21 -4.19 2.65
N THR A 337 6.80 -5.16 3.36
CA THR A 337 8.23 -5.44 3.25
C THR A 337 8.62 -6.04 1.90
N HIS A 338 9.86 -6.49 1.79
CA HIS A 338 10.37 -7.22 0.61
C HIS A 338 9.96 -8.70 0.55
N TYR A 339 9.29 -9.24 1.57
CA TYR A 339 8.73 -10.60 1.48
C TYR A 339 7.60 -10.65 0.46
N TRP A 340 7.32 -11.84 -0.09
CA TRP A 340 6.32 -11.94 -1.14
C TRP A 340 5.40 -13.16 -0.98
N ALA A 341 5.76 -14.32 -1.59
CA ALA A 341 4.92 -15.53 -1.50
C ALA A 341 5.10 -16.30 -0.17
N LYS A 342 6.07 -15.91 0.62
CA LYS A 342 6.32 -16.39 1.98
C LYS A 342 6.37 -15.21 2.94
N SER A 343 6.01 -15.43 4.20
CA SER A 343 6.20 -14.42 5.24
C SER A 343 7.63 -14.46 5.77
N SER A 344 8.03 -13.43 6.54
CA SER A 344 9.35 -13.40 7.19
C SER A 344 9.58 -14.63 8.07
N GLY A 345 8.61 -15.04 8.89
CA GLY A 345 8.70 -16.23 9.73
C GLY A 345 8.81 -17.55 8.96
N GLN A 346 8.39 -17.57 7.68
CA GLN A 346 8.56 -18.72 6.80
C GLN A 346 9.93 -18.73 6.07
N VAL A 347 10.56 -17.57 5.96
CA VAL A 347 11.91 -17.42 5.38
C VAL A 347 12.97 -17.52 6.46
N TYR A 348 12.74 -16.91 7.62
CA TYR A 348 13.64 -16.89 8.77
C TYR A 348 12.92 -17.44 10.00
N LYS A 349 13.43 -18.53 10.57
CA LYS A 349 12.83 -19.20 11.73
C LYS A 349 12.76 -18.32 13.00
N GLU A 350 13.59 -17.30 13.07
CA GLU A 350 13.77 -16.42 14.24
C GLU A 350 12.94 -15.13 14.18
N SER A 351 11.93 -15.07 13.34
CA SER A 351 11.06 -13.88 13.29
C SER A 351 10.30 -13.72 14.62
N PRO A 352 10.50 -12.61 15.36
CA PRO A 352 9.97 -12.44 16.71
C PRO A 352 8.46 -12.22 16.79
N SER A 353 7.78 -12.08 15.66
CA SER A 353 6.36 -11.77 15.60
C SER A 353 5.65 -12.59 14.53
N PRO A 354 4.35 -12.86 14.69
CA PRO A 354 3.54 -13.36 13.60
C PRO A 354 3.68 -12.48 12.36
N SER A 355 3.76 -13.09 11.20
CA SER A 355 3.89 -12.38 9.92
C SER A 355 3.11 -13.10 8.83
N PHE A 356 2.70 -12.35 7.82
CA PHE A 356 1.94 -12.89 6.69
C PHE A 356 2.68 -12.64 5.37
N ALA A 357 2.45 -13.50 4.39
CA ALA A 357 2.99 -13.31 3.05
C ALA A 357 2.27 -12.15 2.34
N PRO A 358 2.98 -11.08 1.92
CA PRO A 358 2.36 -9.92 1.25
C PRO A 358 1.47 -10.27 0.07
N LYS A 359 1.89 -11.23 -0.76
CA LYS A 359 1.07 -11.71 -1.88
C LYS A 359 -0.28 -12.27 -1.41
N LYS A 360 -0.28 -13.08 -0.35
CA LYS A 360 -1.52 -13.66 0.22
C LYS A 360 -2.43 -12.57 0.78
N MET A 361 -1.86 -11.56 1.41
CA MET A 361 -2.59 -10.39 1.91
C MET A 361 -3.21 -9.58 0.76
N LEU A 362 -2.47 -9.33 -0.31
CA LEU A 362 -2.94 -8.61 -1.49
C LEU A 362 -4.03 -9.38 -2.25
N ASP A 363 -3.90 -10.69 -2.40
CA ASP A 363 -4.95 -11.54 -2.99
C ASP A 363 -6.24 -11.47 -2.15
N TRP A 364 -6.10 -11.51 -0.82
CA TRP A 364 -7.22 -11.37 0.12
C TRP A 364 -7.87 -9.98 -0.01
N LEU A 365 -7.05 -8.92 0.01
CA LEU A 365 -7.52 -7.53 -0.08
C LEU A 365 -8.27 -7.28 -1.40
N ALA A 366 -7.74 -7.77 -2.51
CA ALA A 366 -8.40 -7.67 -3.82
C ALA A 366 -9.77 -8.37 -3.82
N LYS A 367 -9.85 -9.59 -3.32
CA LYS A 367 -11.11 -10.35 -3.20
C LYS A 367 -12.11 -9.62 -2.31
N TYR A 368 -11.68 -9.16 -1.15
CA TYR A 368 -12.51 -8.49 -0.17
C TYR A 368 -13.06 -7.16 -0.69
N THR A 369 -12.20 -6.33 -1.26
CA THR A 369 -12.60 -5.01 -1.78
C THR A 369 -13.48 -5.11 -3.01
N ASN A 370 -13.22 -6.06 -3.92
CA ASN A 370 -14.04 -6.30 -5.10
C ASN A 370 -15.46 -6.76 -4.73
N ALA A 371 -15.60 -7.55 -3.68
CA ALA A 371 -16.91 -8.01 -3.20
C ALA A 371 -17.75 -6.89 -2.55
N ARG A 372 -17.09 -5.85 -1.98
CA ARG A 372 -17.72 -4.77 -1.18
C ARG A 372 -17.75 -3.41 -1.87
N GLY A 373 -17.60 -3.38 -3.19
CA GLY A 373 -17.45 -2.16 -3.98
C GLY A 373 -15.96 -1.84 -4.18
N ALA A 374 -15.46 -2.17 -5.37
CA ALA A 374 -14.07 -1.94 -5.73
C ALA A 374 -13.72 -0.45 -5.73
N TYR A 375 -12.53 -0.11 -5.26
CA TYR A 375 -11.96 1.23 -5.31
C TYR A 375 -10.47 1.15 -5.66
N ASP A 376 -9.89 2.29 -6.03
CA ASP A 376 -8.49 2.38 -6.36
C ASP A 376 -7.65 2.53 -5.08
N TRP A 377 -6.93 1.48 -4.74
CA TRP A 377 -5.90 1.47 -3.72
C TRP A 377 -4.57 1.09 -4.35
N ALA A 378 -3.50 1.66 -3.85
CA ALA A 378 -2.15 1.44 -4.32
C ALA A 378 -1.39 0.47 -3.40
N ILE A 379 -0.22 0.06 -3.85
CA ILE A 379 0.71 -0.79 -3.10
C ILE A 379 1.98 0.01 -2.84
N ALA A 380 2.51 -0.08 -1.61
CA ALA A 380 3.75 0.58 -1.22
C ALA A 380 4.77 -0.46 -0.68
N PRO A 381 5.37 -1.29 -1.54
CA PRO A 381 6.35 -2.28 -1.11
C PRO A 381 7.71 -1.64 -0.87
N HIS A 382 8.47 -2.22 0.08
CA HIS A 382 9.84 -1.86 0.42
C HIS A 382 10.82 -2.93 -0.10
N PRO A 383 11.21 -2.91 -1.38
CA PRO A 383 11.96 -4.00 -2.01
C PRO A 383 13.45 -3.96 -1.66
N TYR A 384 13.77 -3.91 -0.38
CA TYR A 384 15.16 -4.03 0.07
C TYR A 384 15.74 -5.38 -0.34
N GLY A 385 16.99 -5.35 -0.79
CA GLY A 385 17.80 -6.56 -0.84
C GLY A 385 18.28 -6.95 0.56
N VAL A 386 19.09 -8.00 0.63
CA VAL A 386 19.71 -8.38 1.89
C VAL A 386 20.66 -7.28 2.35
N ILE A 387 20.35 -6.71 3.49
CA ILE A 387 21.22 -5.77 4.17
C ILE A 387 22.16 -6.58 5.03
N ASN A 388 23.44 -6.63 4.67
CA ASN A 388 24.45 -7.21 5.55
C ASN A 388 25.78 -6.44 5.48
N THR A 389 26.57 -6.62 6.52
CA THR A 389 27.86 -5.95 6.72
C THR A 389 28.91 -6.28 5.68
N LYS A 390 28.79 -7.40 4.99
CA LYS A 390 29.84 -7.94 4.12
C LYS A 390 29.66 -7.57 2.64
N SER A 391 28.45 -7.22 2.21
CA SER A 391 28.20 -6.87 0.83
C SER A 391 26.95 -6.00 0.65
N ASN A 392 26.95 -5.17 -0.37
CA ASN A 392 25.77 -4.47 -0.83
C ASN A 392 24.84 -5.39 -1.60
N GLN A 393 23.88 -5.95 -0.94
CA GLN A 393 23.07 -6.99 -1.55
C GLN A 393 21.70 -6.53 -2.07
N ALA A 394 21.50 -5.27 -2.37
CA ALA A 394 20.26 -4.82 -3.00
C ALA A 394 20.00 -5.51 -4.36
N TYR A 395 21.04 -5.98 -5.03
CA TYR A 395 20.98 -6.80 -6.22
C TYR A 395 21.61 -8.18 -6.07
N TYR A 396 22.07 -8.47 -4.91
CA TYR A 396 22.97 -9.56 -4.64
C TYR A 396 22.28 -10.52 -3.72
N ASP A 397 21.30 -11.21 -4.19
CA ASP A 397 20.81 -12.28 -3.38
C ASP A 397 21.57 -13.56 -3.71
N THR A 398 22.51 -13.91 -2.83
CA THR A 398 23.23 -15.17 -2.86
C THR A 398 22.41 -16.30 -2.24
N ARG A 399 21.24 -16.01 -1.65
CA ARG A 399 20.36 -17.00 -1.04
C ARG A 399 19.61 -17.72 -2.12
N THR A 400 20.15 -18.89 -2.49
CA THR A 400 19.53 -19.79 -3.46
C THR A 400 18.08 -20.07 -3.08
N GLY A 401 17.14 -19.82 -4.00
CA GLY A 401 15.73 -20.13 -3.84
C GLY A 401 14.87 -19.10 -3.09
N ALA A 402 15.43 -17.94 -2.66
CA ALA A 402 14.62 -16.85 -2.09
C ALA A 402 13.94 -16.02 -3.18
N ILE A 403 14.63 -15.80 -4.30
CA ILE A 403 14.17 -14.98 -5.42
C ILE A 403 14.10 -15.82 -6.69
N ASN A 404 13.00 -15.70 -7.42
CA ASN A 404 12.84 -16.32 -8.74
C ASN A 404 11.96 -15.43 -9.65
N ASN A 405 11.72 -15.90 -10.88
CA ASN A 405 10.98 -15.19 -11.92
C ASN A 405 9.46 -15.40 -11.89
N ASN A 406 8.93 -16.08 -10.90
CA ASN A 406 7.51 -16.41 -10.81
C ASN A 406 6.86 -15.73 -9.60
N TYR A 407 5.95 -14.79 -9.86
CA TYR A 407 5.24 -14.07 -8.79
C TYR A 407 4.42 -14.98 -7.86
N LYS A 408 4.10 -16.23 -8.27
CA LYS A 408 3.36 -17.17 -7.43
C LYS A 408 4.23 -17.86 -6.38
N THR A 409 5.53 -17.97 -6.64
CA THR A 409 6.44 -18.80 -5.83
C THR A 409 7.66 -18.07 -5.29
N SER A 410 8.01 -16.90 -5.84
CA SER A 410 9.13 -16.13 -5.29
C SER A 410 8.88 -15.80 -3.84
N LYS A 411 9.80 -16.17 -2.95
CA LYS A 411 9.65 -15.90 -1.51
C LYS A 411 9.75 -14.42 -1.21
N GLU A 412 10.59 -13.73 -1.97
CA GLU A 412 10.88 -12.30 -1.82
C GLU A 412 10.68 -11.54 -3.13
N LEU A 413 10.42 -10.25 -2.99
CA LEU A 413 10.30 -9.26 -4.04
C LEU A 413 11.36 -8.18 -3.80
N THR A 414 12.40 -8.18 -4.61
CA THR A 414 13.48 -7.20 -4.54
C THR A 414 13.66 -6.54 -5.91
N PHE A 415 14.56 -5.57 -6.04
CA PHE A 415 14.86 -5.00 -7.37
C PHE A 415 15.39 -6.03 -8.37
N THR A 416 15.92 -7.18 -7.88
CA THR A 416 16.42 -8.27 -8.74
C THR A 416 15.31 -8.86 -9.62
N ASN A 417 14.11 -9.03 -9.09
CA ASN A 417 12.97 -9.63 -9.77
C ASN A 417 11.71 -8.75 -9.82
N PHE A 418 11.83 -7.45 -9.62
CA PHE A 418 10.70 -6.54 -9.42
C PHE A 418 9.68 -6.55 -10.58
N GLU A 419 10.13 -6.87 -11.79
CA GLU A 419 9.31 -7.00 -12.99
C GLU A 419 8.26 -8.12 -12.92
N ILE A 420 8.35 -9.07 -11.95
CA ILE A 420 7.29 -10.08 -11.75
C ILE A 420 5.96 -9.44 -11.34
N LEU A 421 6.00 -8.23 -10.77
CA LEU A 421 4.79 -7.47 -10.47
C LEU A 421 4.01 -7.06 -11.72
N ASP A 422 4.64 -6.90 -12.86
CA ASP A 422 3.93 -6.58 -14.11
C ASP A 422 2.91 -7.67 -14.47
N GLU A 423 3.30 -8.93 -14.32
CA GLU A 423 2.40 -10.05 -14.54
C GLU A 423 1.33 -10.14 -13.44
N TYR A 424 1.72 -10.00 -12.18
CA TYR A 424 0.81 -10.09 -11.03
C TYR A 424 -0.29 -9.03 -11.09
N LEU A 425 0.08 -7.76 -11.27
CA LEU A 425 -0.85 -6.63 -11.34
C LEU A 425 -1.70 -6.64 -12.63
N SER A 426 -1.29 -7.41 -13.63
CA SER A 426 -2.08 -7.62 -14.86
C SER A 426 -3.20 -8.64 -14.68
N THR A 427 -3.26 -9.37 -13.58
CA THR A 427 -4.36 -10.31 -13.30
C THR A 427 -5.68 -9.58 -13.13
N LYS A 428 -6.79 -10.21 -13.55
CA LYS A 428 -8.14 -9.60 -13.49
C LYS A 428 -8.53 -9.17 -12.07
N ALA A 429 -8.13 -9.93 -11.05
CA ALA A 429 -8.48 -9.67 -9.66
C ALA A 429 -7.84 -8.38 -9.13
N LEU A 430 -6.62 -8.06 -9.58
CA LEU A 430 -5.85 -6.90 -9.12
C LEU A 430 -6.17 -5.62 -9.90
N LYS A 431 -6.63 -5.73 -11.13
CA LYS A 431 -6.97 -4.55 -11.94
C LYS A 431 -8.15 -3.77 -11.35
N TYR A 432 -8.04 -2.46 -11.37
CA TYR A 432 -9.15 -1.56 -11.12
C TYR A 432 -9.57 -0.84 -12.40
N LYS A 433 -10.82 -0.99 -12.81
CA LYS A 433 -11.34 -0.45 -14.09
C LYS A 433 -10.43 -0.76 -15.28
N GLY A 434 -9.90 -1.98 -15.34
CA GLY A 434 -9.03 -2.47 -16.42
C GLY A 434 -7.57 -2.04 -16.35
N LYS A 435 -7.18 -1.16 -15.42
CA LYS A 435 -5.81 -0.67 -15.24
C LYS A 435 -5.10 -1.41 -14.11
N GLN A 436 -3.78 -1.60 -14.24
CA GLN A 436 -2.93 -2.03 -13.13
C GLN A 436 -2.98 -1.01 -11.99
N ARG A 437 -2.91 -1.50 -10.75
CA ARG A 437 -2.80 -0.63 -9.57
C ARG A 437 -1.46 0.07 -9.52
N SER A 438 -1.45 1.28 -8.98
CA SER A 438 -0.23 2.07 -8.78
C SER A 438 0.63 1.46 -7.68
N VAL A 439 1.95 1.59 -7.86
CA VAL A 439 2.97 1.20 -6.88
C VAL A 439 3.79 2.43 -6.51
N TYR A 440 3.90 2.69 -5.23
CA TYR A 440 4.73 3.75 -4.66
C TYR A 440 5.83 3.08 -3.82
N LEU A 441 7.07 3.22 -4.24
CA LEU A 441 8.21 2.74 -3.45
C LEU A 441 8.54 3.82 -2.43
N THR A 442 7.90 3.72 -1.29
CA THR A 442 7.97 4.74 -0.23
C THR A 442 9.23 4.65 0.59
N GLU A 443 9.84 3.47 0.57
CA GLU A 443 11.09 3.18 1.27
C GLU A 443 11.85 2.09 0.53
N SER A 444 13.05 2.39 0.07
CA SER A 444 13.93 1.40 -0.53
C SER A 444 15.29 2.01 -0.85
N GLY A 445 16.36 1.30 -0.57
CA GLY A 445 17.71 1.82 -0.78
C GLY A 445 18.75 0.73 -0.97
N ALA A 446 19.94 1.15 -1.35
CA ALA A 446 21.13 0.32 -1.44
C ALA A 446 22.08 0.69 -0.29
N SER A 447 22.40 -0.29 0.56
CA SER A 447 23.34 -0.07 1.66
C SER A 447 24.79 -0.05 1.19
N SER A 448 25.61 0.83 1.74
CA SER A 448 27.07 0.80 1.58
C SER A 448 27.77 -0.16 2.56
N GLY A 449 27.04 -0.88 3.39
CA GLY A 449 27.57 -1.81 4.39
C GLY A 449 28.30 -1.08 5.51
N ASN A 450 29.64 -1.02 5.45
CA ASN A 450 30.40 -0.13 6.28
C ASN A 450 30.54 1.26 5.63
N MET A 451 30.62 2.31 6.40
CA MET A 451 30.74 3.70 5.89
C MET A 451 32.17 4.10 5.51
N LYS A 452 33.11 3.15 5.33
CA LYS A 452 34.54 3.42 5.20
C LYS A 452 35.12 3.08 3.83
N SER A 453 34.53 2.13 3.09
CA SER A 453 35.12 1.59 1.87
C SER A 453 34.64 2.31 0.61
N ALA A 454 35.57 2.90 -0.17
CA ALA A 454 35.27 3.48 -1.47
C ALA A 454 34.65 2.46 -2.46
N ALA A 455 35.05 1.20 -2.40
CA ALA A 455 34.47 0.13 -3.20
C ALA A 455 32.96 -0.06 -2.88
N ARG A 456 32.59 -0.01 -1.61
CA ARG A 456 31.20 -0.13 -1.17
C ARG A 456 30.34 1.07 -1.59
N PHE A 457 30.90 2.27 -1.54
CA PHE A 457 30.19 3.46 -2.06
C PHE A 457 29.97 3.38 -3.57
N ASN A 458 30.92 2.81 -4.33
CA ASN A 458 30.76 2.58 -5.75
C ASN A 458 29.69 1.49 -6.06
N GLU A 459 29.66 0.42 -5.27
CA GLU A 459 28.62 -0.61 -5.35
C GLU A 459 27.23 -0.02 -5.05
N GLN A 460 27.12 0.80 -4.01
CA GLN A 460 25.88 1.53 -3.68
C GLN A 460 25.40 2.38 -4.87
N ALA A 461 26.30 3.16 -5.46
CA ALA A 461 25.98 4.02 -6.58
C ALA A 461 25.53 3.22 -7.82
N GLY A 462 26.18 2.10 -8.09
CA GLY A 462 25.81 1.20 -9.20
C GLY A 462 24.48 0.50 -8.95
N THR A 463 24.26 0.01 -7.73
CA THR A 463 23.02 -0.66 -7.33
C THR A 463 21.81 0.29 -7.38
N LEU A 464 21.98 1.52 -6.89
CA LEU A 464 20.97 2.57 -7.00
C LEU A 464 20.59 2.84 -8.46
N ALA A 465 21.60 3.01 -9.34
CA ALA A 465 21.33 3.27 -10.76
C ALA A 465 20.56 2.11 -11.41
N MET A 466 20.97 0.89 -11.17
CA MET A 466 20.31 -0.31 -11.69
C MET A 466 18.87 -0.42 -11.19
N ALA A 467 18.63 -0.20 -9.88
CA ALA A 467 17.31 -0.21 -9.29
C ALA A 467 16.39 0.82 -9.93
N TYR A 468 16.86 2.07 -10.00
CA TYR A 468 16.09 3.16 -10.60
C TYR A 468 15.74 2.86 -12.06
N TYR A 469 16.73 2.45 -12.86
CA TYR A 469 16.50 2.15 -14.27
C TYR A 469 15.49 1.00 -14.46
N LYS A 470 15.54 -0.01 -13.61
CA LYS A 470 14.57 -1.10 -13.65
C LYS A 470 13.16 -0.57 -13.42
N VAL A 471 12.92 0.13 -12.32
CA VAL A 471 11.57 0.57 -11.94
C VAL A 471 11.03 1.68 -12.82
N ALA A 472 11.89 2.52 -13.44
CA ALA A 472 11.48 3.55 -14.38
C ALA A 472 10.83 2.99 -15.66
N HIS A 473 11.10 1.73 -16.00
CA HIS A 473 10.45 1.05 -17.13
C HIS A 473 9.12 0.39 -16.79
N LEU A 474 8.76 0.33 -15.51
CA LEU A 474 7.54 -0.30 -15.03
C LEU A 474 6.46 0.77 -14.83
N LYS A 475 5.54 0.90 -15.79
CA LYS A 475 4.55 1.99 -15.86
C LYS A 475 3.63 2.10 -14.64
N PHE A 476 3.47 1.00 -13.90
CA PHE A 476 2.69 0.98 -12.67
C PHE A 476 3.43 1.66 -11.49
N VAL A 477 4.77 1.78 -11.54
CA VAL A 477 5.53 2.51 -10.52
C VAL A 477 5.33 4.01 -10.70
N LYS A 478 4.88 4.69 -9.63
CA LYS A 478 4.58 6.12 -9.61
C LYS A 478 5.63 6.93 -8.86
N SER A 479 6.29 6.34 -7.87
CA SER A 479 7.41 6.96 -7.19
C SER A 479 8.44 5.92 -6.79
N TYR A 480 9.69 6.35 -6.74
CA TYR A 480 10.81 5.65 -6.16
C TYR A 480 11.47 6.59 -5.15
N ASN A 481 11.02 6.54 -3.91
CA ASN A 481 11.52 7.35 -2.83
C ASN A 481 12.71 6.62 -2.20
N TYR A 482 13.90 7.07 -2.58
CA TYR A 482 15.13 6.45 -2.14
C TYR A 482 15.31 6.61 -0.63
N TYR A 483 15.47 5.52 0.07
CA TYR A 483 15.78 5.47 1.49
C TYR A 483 17.30 5.35 1.68
N ARG A 484 17.94 6.36 2.17
CA ARG A 484 17.44 7.63 2.67
C ARG A 484 18.39 8.77 2.27
N LEU A 485 18.03 10.01 2.59
CA LEU A 485 18.90 11.14 2.24
C LEU A 485 20.25 11.09 2.98
N GLN A 486 20.23 10.93 4.29
CA GLN A 486 21.44 10.91 5.13
C GLN A 486 21.45 9.67 6.04
N ASP A 487 22.60 9.01 6.18
CA ASP A 487 22.71 7.87 7.07
C ASP A 487 22.36 8.26 8.51
N ASN A 488 21.57 7.41 9.15
CA ASN A 488 21.30 7.48 10.58
C ASN A 488 22.36 6.67 11.35
N VAL A 489 22.93 7.25 12.40
CA VAL A 489 24.00 6.63 13.17
C VAL A 489 23.54 5.32 13.84
N GLN A 490 22.28 5.28 14.32
CA GLN A 490 21.76 4.07 15.00
C GLN A 490 21.48 2.95 14.00
N GLU A 491 20.91 3.27 12.84
CA GLU A 491 20.68 2.31 11.76
C GLU A 491 21.99 1.76 11.19
N ALA A 492 23.03 2.59 11.13
CA ALA A 492 24.34 2.20 10.66
C ALA A 492 24.98 1.09 11.52
N LYS A 493 24.64 1.02 12.82
CA LYS A 493 25.06 -0.09 13.68
C LYS A 493 24.54 -1.44 13.19
N ASN A 494 23.37 -1.43 12.54
CA ASN A 494 22.74 -2.59 11.91
C ASN A 494 23.03 -2.70 10.40
N SER A 495 24.03 -1.96 9.92
CA SER A 495 24.46 -1.94 8.50
C SER A 495 23.42 -1.37 7.52
N LEU A 496 22.44 -0.64 8.00
CA LEU A 496 21.48 0.08 7.17
C LEU A 496 22.06 1.46 6.79
N THR A 497 23.10 1.45 5.95
CA THR A 497 23.84 2.64 5.52
C THR A 497 23.45 3.05 4.09
N CYS A 498 22.13 3.22 3.89
CA CYS A 498 21.57 3.52 2.57
C CYS A 498 21.68 5.00 2.19
N GLY A 499 22.04 5.90 3.12
CA GLY A 499 22.10 7.34 2.87
C GLY A 499 22.89 7.72 1.63
N LEU A 500 22.41 8.75 0.93
CA LEU A 500 23.16 9.44 -0.13
C LEU A 500 24.27 10.32 0.48
N LEU A 501 24.07 10.74 1.71
CA LEU A 501 25.01 11.45 2.56
C LEU A 501 25.47 10.54 3.70
N LYS A 502 26.69 10.74 4.17
CA LYS A 502 27.15 10.20 5.44
C LYS A 502 26.51 10.95 6.61
N PRO A 503 26.65 10.48 7.87
CA PRO A 503 26.12 11.20 9.03
C PRO A 503 26.66 12.63 9.19
N ASP A 504 27.88 12.88 8.74
CA ASP A 504 28.54 14.20 8.75
C ASP A 504 28.10 15.12 7.59
N GLY A 505 27.15 14.71 6.74
CA GLY A 505 26.70 15.46 5.58
C GLY A 505 27.56 15.28 4.32
N THR A 506 28.66 14.53 4.38
CA THR A 506 29.53 14.30 3.22
C THR A 506 28.78 13.50 2.15
N LYS A 507 28.79 14.00 0.89
CA LYS A 507 28.14 13.33 -0.24
C LYS A 507 28.87 12.05 -0.63
N LYS A 508 28.12 10.93 -0.68
CA LYS A 508 28.63 9.68 -1.26
C LYS A 508 28.53 9.73 -2.81
N PRO A 509 29.26 8.87 -3.54
CA PRO A 509 29.12 8.76 -5.01
C PRO A 509 27.68 8.58 -5.50
N ALA A 510 26.85 7.87 -4.75
CA ALA A 510 25.43 7.66 -5.01
C ALA A 510 24.63 8.98 -5.10
N TYR A 511 25.02 10.01 -4.33
CA TYR A 511 24.37 11.32 -4.39
C TYR A 511 24.43 11.92 -5.80
N ASN A 512 25.62 11.95 -6.39
CA ASN A 512 25.81 12.52 -7.73
C ASN A 512 25.12 11.68 -8.82
N VAL A 513 25.12 10.35 -8.69
CA VAL A 513 24.35 9.49 -9.58
C VAL A 513 22.86 9.82 -9.47
N TYR A 514 22.32 9.90 -8.26
CA TYR A 514 20.90 10.16 -8.05
C TYR A 514 20.48 11.57 -8.50
N LYS A 515 21.33 12.56 -8.32
CA LYS A 515 21.10 13.93 -8.81
C LYS A 515 20.76 13.96 -10.29
N TYR A 516 21.47 13.19 -11.10
CA TYR A 516 21.34 13.17 -12.56
C TYR A 516 20.56 11.98 -13.11
N ILE A 517 20.01 11.08 -12.27
CA ILE A 517 19.47 9.79 -12.66
C ILE A 517 18.34 9.87 -13.70
N ASP A 518 17.53 10.92 -13.66
CA ASP A 518 16.39 11.16 -14.55
C ASP A 518 16.65 12.26 -15.61
N THR A 519 17.91 12.50 -15.94
CA THR A 519 18.31 13.48 -16.95
C THR A 519 19.03 12.82 -18.13
N LYS A 520 19.23 13.56 -19.22
CA LYS A 520 20.03 13.10 -20.37
C LYS A 520 21.47 12.74 -19.99
N SER A 521 22.00 13.30 -18.90
CA SER A 521 23.33 12.99 -18.36
C SER A 521 23.36 11.72 -17.51
N SER A 522 22.24 11.03 -17.31
CA SER A 522 22.14 9.87 -16.42
C SER A 522 23.19 8.79 -16.73
N ASN A 523 23.30 8.41 -18.01
CA ASN A 523 24.27 7.38 -18.42
C ASN A 523 25.72 7.81 -18.13
N SER A 524 26.12 9.01 -18.53
CA SER A 524 27.50 9.49 -18.33
C SER A 524 27.90 9.56 -16.87
N LYS A 525 26.94 9.94 -15.97
CA LYS A 525 27.19 10.03 -14.52
C LYS A 525 27.19 8.69 -13.81
N SER A 526 26.49 7.67 -14.34
CA SER A 526 26.35 6.37 -13.70
C SER A 526 27.21 5.25 -14.30
N LYS A 527 27.58 5.32 -15.61
CA LYS A 527 28.20 4.21 -16.35
C LYS A 527 29.48 3.63 -15.69
N LYS A 528 30.30 4.46 -15.07
CA LYS A 528 31.52 4.00 -14.37
C LYS A 528 31.22 3.03 -13.22
N TYR A 529 30.05 3.17 -12.57
CA TYR A 529 29.63 2.34 -11.46
C TYR A 529 29.00 1.00 -11.88
N LEU A 530 28.69 0.83 -13.19
CA LEU A 530 28.26 -0.46 -13.72
C LEU A 530 29.29 -1.56 -13.45
N LYS A 531 30.58 -1.21 -13.47
CA LYS A 531 31.68 -2.16 -13.20
C LYS A 531 31.71 -2.63 -11.72
N ALA A 532 31.12 -1.87 -10.81
CA ALA A 532 31.14 -2.16 -9.38
C ALA A 532 30.06 -3.17 -8.95
N ILE A 533 28.98 -3.33 -9.74
CA ILE A 533 27.90 -4.25 -9.39
C ILE A 533 28.22 -5.69 -9.80
N SER A 534 27.59 -6.63 -9.13
CA SER A 534 27.46 -8.01 -9.59
C SER A 534 26.15 -8.60 -9.11
N PHE A 535 25.65 -9.62 -9.81
CA PHE A 535 24.38 -10.28 -9.50
C PHE A 535 24.38 -11.72 -9.98
N TYR A 536 23.40 -12.51 -9.51
CA TYR A 536 23.22 -13.89 -9.97
C TYR A 536 22.08 -13.95 -10.99
N LYS A 537 22.43 -14.18 -12.25
CA LYS A 537 21.46 -14.37 -13.33
C LYS A 537 20.74 -15.70 -13.14
N ASP A 538 19.42 -15.64 -13.16
CA ASP A 538 18.53 -16.78 -12.91
C ASP A 538 18.85 -17.55 -11.60
N GLY A 539 19.40 -16.86 -10.60
CA GLY A 539 19.79 -17.41 -9.31
C GLY A 539 20.96 -18.40 -9.35
N LYS A 540 21.63 -18.56 -10.49
CA LYS A 540 22.66 -19.59 -10.70
C LYS A 540 24.01 -19.01 -11.11
N LYS A 541 24.05 -18.22 -12.17
CA LYS A 541 25.28 -17.73 -12.78
C LYS A 541 25.63 -16.33 -12.27
N LYS A 542 26.74 -16.18 -11.57
CA LYS A 542 27.27 -14.88 -11.15
C LYS A 542 27.72 -14.08 -12.39
N VAL A 543 27.20 -12.87 -12.51
CA VAL A 543 27.56 -11.89 -13.55
C VAL A 543 28.27 -10.72 -12.89
N SER A 544 29.46 -10.40 -13.36
CA SER A 544 30.20 -9.20 -12.94
C SER A 544 29.86 -8.04 -13.87
N GLY A 545 29.61 -6.88 -13.31
CA GLY A 545 29.40 -5.64 -14.04
C GLY A 545 30.56 -5.25 -14.95
N LYS A 546 31.79 -5.72 -14.66
CA LYS A 546 32.97 -5.56 -15.54
C LYS A 546 32.77 -6.17 -16.92
N LYS A 547 31.90 -7.20 -17.05
CA LYS A 547 31.60 -7.88 -18.32
C LYS A 547 30.42 -7.27 -19.07
N LEU A 548 29.74 -6.27 -18.49
CA LEU A 548 28.56 -5.64 -19.08
C LEU A 548 28.97 -4.42 -19.93
N LYS A 549 28.32 -4.27 -21.08
CA LYS A 549 28.56 -3.13 -22.00
C LYS A 549 27.68 -1.93 -21.66
N SER A 550 26.49 -2.17 -21.13
CA SER A 550 25.49 -1.15 -20.86
C SER A 550 24.57 -1.52 -19.68
N TRP A 551 23.83 -0.53 -19.18
CA TRP A 551 22.80 -0.75 -18.17
C TRP A 551 21.68 -1.68 -18.66
N LYS A 552 21.38 -1.67 -19.97
CA LYS A 552 20.41 -2.59 -20.57
C LYS A 552 20.78 -4.05 -20.30
N ASP A 553 22.06 -4.38 -20.37
CA ASP A 553 22.56 -5.75 -20.17
C ASP A 553 22.40 -6.22 -18.72
N ALA A 554 22.29 -5.27 -17.77
CA ALA A 554 22.10 -5.54 -16.36
C ALA A 554 20.61 -5.75 -15.99
N MET A 555 19.66 -5.35 -16.84
CA MET A 555 18.22 -5.41 -16.48
C MET A 555 17.65 -6.83 -16.39
N PRO A 556 17.90 -7.75 -17.34
CA PRO A 556 17.31 -9.09 -17.33
C PRO A 556 18.05 -10.03 -16.36
N VAL A 557 17.95 -9.78 -15.07
CA VAL A 557 18.52 -10.68 -14.04
C VAL A 557 17.83 -12.04 -14.06
N TYR A 558 16.50 -12.04 -14.16
CA TYR A 558 15.69 -13.24 -14.35
C TYR A 558 14.97 -13.21 -15.69
N LYS A 559 14.79 -14.40 -16.28
CA LYS A 559 13.96 -14.56 -17.48
C LYS A 559 12.49 -14.46 -17.09
N THR A 560 11.89 -13.30 -17.31
CA THR A 560 10.47 -13.00 -17.01
C THR A 560 9.68 -12.75 -18.29
N LYS A 561 8.36 -12.62 -18.19
CA LYS A 561 7.50 -12.19 -19.31
C LYS A 561 7.73 -10.74 -19.72
N PHE A 562 8.35 -9.94 -18.87
CA PHE A 562 8.70 -8.56 -19.18
C PHE A 562 9.86 -8.52 -20.19
N ASN A 563 9.57 -8.12 -21.42
CA ASN A 563 10.56 -8.14 -22.50
C ASN A 563 11.45 -6.89 -22.48
N TRP A 564 12.59 -6.98 -21.79
CA TRP A 564 13.56 -5.90 -21.67
C TRP A 564 14.08 -5.40 -23.02
N ASN A 565 14.26 -6.26 -24.03
CA ASN A 565 14.74 -5.84 -25.35
C ASN A 565 13.78 -4.89 -26.05
N LYS A 566 12.46 -5.11 -25.90
CA LYS A 566 11.41 -4.26 -26.46
C LYS A 566 11.09 -3.04 -25.59
N LYS A 567 11.25 -3.15 -24.27
CA LYS A 567 10.79 -2.15 -23.29
C LYS A 567 11.86 -1.13 -22.91
N TRP A 568 13.14 -1.51 -23.01
CA TRP A 568 14.25 -0.62 -22.66
C TRP A 568 14.31 0.60 -23.57
N LYS A 569 14.15 1.79 -22.98
CA LYS A 569 14.31 3.08 -23.64
C LYS A 569 14.78 4.11 -22.63
N TRP A 570 15.82 4.89 -22.97
CA TRP A 570 16.29 5.99 -22.12
C TRP A 570 15.19 7.03 -21.85
N SER A 571 14.30 7.26 -22.83
CA SER A 571 13.15 8.18 -22.66
C SER A 571 12.19 7.79 -21.54
N ASN A 572 12.16 6.52 -21.12
CA ASN A 572 11.35 6.09 -19.98
C ASN A 572 11.95 6.54 -18.64
N ILE A 573 13.24 6.86 -18.63
CA ILE A 573 14.01 7.24 -17.44
C ILE A 573 13.97 8.75 -17.23
N TYR A 574 13.96 9.51 -18.33
CA TYR A 574 14.08 10.95 -18.25
C TYR A 574 12.83 11.62 -17.67
N ARG A 575 13.06 12.70 -16.92
CA ARG A 575 12.02 13.59 -16.43
C ARG A 575 11.24 14.19 -17.63
N LYS A 576 9.92 14.24 -17.50
CA LYS A 576 8.99 14.84 -18.46
C LYS A 576 8.95 16.35 -18.31
#